data_8d19c543f8cc15b8a8ff803fc03fea7e
#
_entry.id   8d19c543f8cc15b8a8ff803fc03fea7e
#
_cell.length_a   1.000
_cell.length_b   1.000
_cell.length_c   1.000
_cell.angle_alpha   90.00
_cell.angle_beta   90.00
_cell.angle_gamma   90.00
#
_symmetry.space_group_name_H-M   'P 1'
#
loop_
_entity.id
_entity.type
_entity.pdbx_description
1 polymer ?
#
loop_
_entity_poly.entity_id
_entity_poly.type
_entity_poly.pdbx_seq_one_letter_code
_entity_poly.pdbx_strand_id
1 'polypeptide(L)'
;MLIVSTAQLVIAAETLSWLMQLSIIVPMVVSWQRWRQFSPPIRLLSWYVYLSALSVVAARWAEWTHHSNLAYLMAFNTSKILLFTAVYFQVLQLRWLRWLFVGLVALGLLGGVYVGLRQEMGFMMTYFRTLQCGLLAALALAYLEQLSREPPVGRLRHNPMFLLSVAQLVYSAGTVVFFSLDFTKASVAQNKIYFGVVAISGLIFNYLLTLTFLRARPNGPETQATSRPGS
;
A
#
# COMPACT_ATOMS: atom_id res chain seq x y z
N MET A 1 -3.69 29.68 -23.22
CA MET A 1 -2.82 28.79 -22.43
C MET A 1 -2.79 29.34 -21.01
N LEU A 2 -3.45 28.67 -20.04
CA LEU A 2 -3.49 29.12 -18.65
C LEU A 2 -2.11 28.93 -18.02
N ILE A 3 -1.41 30.02 -17.72
CA ILE A 3 -0.14 29.99 -16.98
C ILE A 3 -0.52 29.77 -15.51
N VAL A 4 -0.53 28.50 -15.09
CA VAL A 4 -0.73 28.15 -13.66
C VAL A 4 0.52 28.58 -12.90
N SER A 5 0.38 29.44 -11.90
CA SER A 5 1.52 29.88 -11.09
C SER A 5 2.04 28.74 -10.20
N THR A 6 3.35 28.73 -9.90
CA THR A 6 3.96 27.75 -9.00
C THR A 6 3.25 27.70 -7.64
N ALA A 7 2.76 28.84 -7.13
CA ALA A 7 2.02 28.92 -5.89
C ALA A 7 0.68 28.16 -5.96
N GLN A 8 -0.05 28.25 -7.08
CA GLN A 8 -1.30 27.52 -7.28
C GLN A 8 -1.06 26.01 -7.34
N LEU A 9 0.03 25.56 -7.99
CA LEU A 9 0.40 24.14 -8.01
C LEU A 9 0.75 23.60 -6.62
N VAL A 10 1.44 24.39 -5.80
CA VAL A 10 1.78 24.02 -4.42
C VAL A 10 0.50 23.87 -3.58
N ILE A 11 -0.41 24.84 -3.66
CA ILE A 11 -1.70 24.79 -2.92
C ILE A 11 -2.51 23.56 -3.37
N ALA A 12 -2.58 23.30 -4.68
CA ALA A 12 -3.29 22.12 -5.20
C ALA A 12 -2.68 20.81 -4.69
N ALA A 13 -1.35 20.69 -4.66
CA ALA A 13 -0.66 19.51 -4.16
C ALA A 13 -0.88 19.28 -2.66
N GLU A 14 -0.88 20.34 -1.86
CA GLU A 14 -1.22 20.25 -0.42
C GLU A 14 -2.68 19.83 -0.21
N THR A 15 -3.60 20.41 -0.97
CA THR A 15 -5.03 20.04 -0.90
C THR A 15 -5.22 18.57 -1.28
N LEU A 16 -4.57 18.09 -2.33
CA LEU A 16 -4.60 16.67 -2.73
C LEU A 16 -4.03 15.76 -1.63
N SER A 17 -2.95 16.16 -0.98
CA SER A 17 -2.38 15.42 0.15
C SER A 17 -3.37 15.28 1.31
N TRP A 18 -4.06 16.35 1.67
CA TRP A 18 -5.11 16.32 2.68
C TRP A 18 -6.28 15.42 2.27
N LEU A 19 -6.76 15.55 1.03
CA LEU A 19 -7.82 14.69 0.50
C LEU A 19 -7.43 13.22 0.52
N MET A 20 -6.19 12.87 0.15
CA MET A 20 -5.69 11.51 0.22
C MET A 20 -5.72 10.97 1.66
N GLN A 21 -5.24 11.76 2.62
CA GLN A 21 -5.24 11.34 4.03
C GLN A 21 -6.66 11.15 4.56
N LEU A 22 -7.57 12.05 4.26
CA LEU A 22 -8.98 11.96 4.69
C LEU A 22 -9.73 10.83 3.97
N SER A 23 -9.37 10.52 2.74
CA SER A 23 -10.02 9.47 1.96
C SER A 23 -9.91 8.07 2.57
N ILE A 24 -8.96 7.83 3.50
CA ILE A 24 -8.82 6.57 4.23
C ILE A 24 -10.03 6.28 5.15
N ILE A 25 -10.78 7.31 5.52
CA ILE A 25 -11.98 7.17 6.35
C ILE A 25 -13.04 6.31 5.64
N VAL A 26 -13.15 6.44 4.31
CA VAL A 26 -14.15 5.71 3.53
C VAL A 26 -13.94 4.19 3.60
N PRO A 27 -12.76 3.62 3.23
CA PRO A 27 -12.52 2.19 3.38
C PRO A 27 -12.53 1.75 4.85
N MET A 28 -12.20 2.62 5.81
CA MET A 28 -12.28 2.32 7.24
C MET A 28 -13.72 2.07 7.67
N VAL A 29 -14.66 2.95 7.33
CA VAL A 29 -16.09 2.80 7.66
C VAL A 29 -16.66 1.56 6.99
N VAL A 30 -16.39 1.36 5.69
CA VAL A 30 -16.86 0.18 4.94
C VAL A 30 -16.32 -1.11 5.55
N SER A 31 -15.04 -1.14 5.91
CA SER A 31 -14.42 -2.33 6.53
C SER A 31 -15.01 -2.62 7.90
N TRP A 32 -15.31 -1.59 8.70
CA TRP A 32 -15.96 -1.75 10.00
C TRP A 32 -17.37 -2.35 9.87
N GLN A 33 -18.20 -1.77 9.00
CA GLN A 33 -19.58 -2.22 8.80
C GLN A 33 -19.68 -3.66 8.29
N ARG A 34 -18.69 -4.10 7.49
CA ARG A 34 -18.71 -5.40 6.82
C ARG A 34 -17.74 -6.42 7.39
N TRP A 35 -17.08 -6.12 8.51
CA TRP A 35 -16.04 -6.95 9.12
C TRP A 35 -16.43 -8.45 9.26
N ARG A 36 -17.67 -8.70 9.69
CA ARG A 36 -18.16 -10.08 9.90
C ARG A 36 -18.35 -10.87 8.60
N GLN A 37 -18.45 -10.19 7.48
CA GLN A 37 -18.68 -10.79 6.16
C GLN A 37 -17.38 -11.09 5.40
N PHE A 38 -16.23 -10.69 5.92
CA PHE A 38 -14.97 -10.81 5.22
C PHE A 38 -14.36 -12.21 5.32
N SER A 39 -13.80 -12.68 4.20
CA SER A 39 -12.87 -13.82 4.18
C SER A 39 -11.60 -13.50 4.99
N PRO A 40 -10.85 -14.50 5.49
CA PRO A 40 -9.66 -14.29 6.31
C PRO A 40 -8.63 -13.32 5.71
N PRO A 41 -8.25 -13.38 4.41
CA PRO A 41 -7.30 -12.44 3.83
C PRO A 41 -7.83 -11.00 3.79
N ILE A 42 -9.12 -10.80 3.49
CA ILE A 42 -9.74 -9.46 3.47
C ILE A 42 -9.89 -8.90 4.89
N ARG A 43 -10.16 -9.76 5.88
CA ARG A 43 -10.18 -9.37 7.30
C ARG A 43 -8.79 -8.92 7.76
N LEU A 44 -7.74 -9.60 7.33
CA LEU A 44 -6.37 -9.18 7.61
C LEU A 44 -6.05 -7.85 6.90
N LEU A 45 -6.51 -7.66 5.66
CA LEU A 45 -6.35 -6.41 4.92
C LEU A 45 -7.01 -5.22 5.63
N SER A 46 -8.15 -5.41 6.32
CA SER A 46 -8.80 -4.30 7.02
C SER A 46 -7.97 -3.76 8.19
N TRP A 47 -7.08 -4.56 8.80
CA TRP A 47 -6.10 -4.05 9.78
C TRP A 47 -5.17 -2.99 9.20
N TYR A 48 -4.82 -3.12 7.89
CA TYR A 48 -4.03 -2.09 7.21
C TYR A 48 -4.72 -0.73 7.24
N VAL A 49 -6.04 -0.68 7.05
CA VAL A 49 -6.79 0.58 7.02
C VAL A 49 -6.77 1.26 8.39
N TYR A 50 -6.98 0.49 9.47
CA TYR A 50 -6.90 1.03 10.84
C TYR A 50 -5.49 1.48 11.18
N LEU A 51 -4.48 0.71 10.81
CA LEU A 51 -3.09 1.06 10.99
C LEU A 51 -2.72 2.33 10.20
N SER A 52 -3.24 2.46 8.97
CA SER A 52 -3.03 3.65 8.13
C SER A 52 -3.66 4.89 8.76
N ALA A 53 -4.90 4.80 9.24
CA ALA A 53 -5.56 5.90 9.94
C ALA A 53 -4.80 6.28 11.22
N LEU A 54 -4.37 5.30 12.02
CA LEU A 54 -3.58 5.53 13.22
C LEU A 54 -2.24 6.20 12.89
N SER A 55 -1.56 5.78 11.81
CA SER A 55 -0.29 6.35 11.41
C SER A 55 -0.41 7.81 10.98
N VAL A 56 -1.51 8.20 10.32
CA VAL A 56 -1.79 9.59 9.96
C VAL A 56 -1.94 10.43 11.23
N VAL A 57 -2.71 9.96 12.21
CA VAL A 57 -2.88 10.66 13.49
C VAL A 57 -1.55 10.77 14.23
N ALA A 58 -0.80 9.68 14.34
CA ALA A 58 0.49 9.65 15.03
C ALA A 58 1.54 10.59 14.36
N ALA A 59 1.59 10.58 13.02
CA ALA A 59 2.49 11.46 12.27
C ALA A 59 2.14 12.95 12.51
N ARG A 60 0.85 13.30 12.52
CA ARG A 60 0.40 14.66 12.79
C ARG A 60 0.66 15.07 14.24
N TRP A 61 0.45 14.17 15.18
CA TRP A 61 0.79 14.41 16.58
C TRP A 61 2.28 14.69 16.74
N ALA A 62 3.15 13.89 16.11
CA ALA A 62 4.59 14.07 16.14
C ALA A 62 5.04 15.42 15.54
N GLU A 63 4.43 15.83 14.41
CA GLU A 63 4.67 17.14 13.79
C GLU A 63 4.28 18.28 14.74
N TRP A 64 3.17 18.14 15.45
CA TRP A 64 2.68 19.16 16.37
C TRP A 64 3.55 19.30 17.63
N THR A 65 4.12 18.20 18.12
CA THR A 65 5.02 18.18 19.28
C THR A 65 6.48 18.47 18.92
N HIS A 66 6.76 18.87 17.66
CA HIS A 66 8.10 19.15 17.14
C HIS A 66 9.06 17.94 17.19
N HIS A 67 8.53 16.73 17.23
CA HIS A 67 9.31 15.51 17.13
C HIS A 67 9.40 15.04 15.67
N SER A 68 10.49 14.33 15.34
CA SER A 68 10.63 13.69 14.04
C SER A 68 9.55 12.62 13.86
N ASN A 69 8.77 12.70 12.76
CA ASN A 69 7.76 11.70 12.42
C ASN A 69 8.33 10.46 11.71
N LEU A 70 9.67 10.45 11.46
CA LEU A 70 10.33 9.40 10.66
C LEU A 70 10.16 8.00 11.26
N ALA A 71 10.26 7.86 12.58
CA ALA A 71 10.09 6.57 13.26
C ALA A 71 8.68 5.99 13.06
N TYR A 72 7.65 6.84 13.16
CA TYR A 72 6.25 6.42 12.90
C TYR A 72 6.03 5.99 11.47
N LEU A 73 6.59 6.72 10.50
CA LEU A 73 6.51 6.38 9.08
C LEU A 73 7.24 5.07 8.76
N MET A 74 8.39 4.82 9.40
CA MET A 74 9.11 3.56 9.26
C MET A 74 8.33 2.39 9.84
N ALA A 75 7.78 2.54 11.05
CA ALA A 75 6.93 1.53 11.67
C ALA A 75 5.71 1.21 10.80
N PHE A 76 5.08 2.23 10.22
CA PHE A 76 3.97 2.06 9.29
C PHE A 76 4.38 1.31 8.02
N ASN A 77 5.48 1.71 7.36
CA ASN A 77 5.95 1.05 6.14
C ASN A 77 6.30 -0.44 6.40
N THR A 78 6.99 -0.72 7.51
CA THR A 78 7.29 -2.10 7.93
C THR A 78 6.02 -2.90 8.18
N SER A 79 5.08 -2.36 8.92
CA SER A 79 3.80 -3.03 9.21
C SER A 79 2.98 -3.26 7.94
N LYS A 80 3.00 -2.33 7.00
CA LYS A 80 2.37 -2.48 5.69
C LYS A 80 2.98 -3.64 4.90
N ILE A 81 4.31 -3.75 4.85
CA ILE A 81 5.00 -4.87 4.20
C ILE A 81 4.53 -6.19 4.81
N LEU A 82 4.56 -6.31 6.12
CA LEU A 82 4.18 -7.54 6.83
C LEU A 82 2.71 -7.91 6.60
N LEU A 83 1.80 -6.96 6.73
CA LEU A 83 0.36 -7.20 6.52
C LEU A 83 0.04 -7.65 5.10
N PHE A 84 0.56 -6.93 4.10
CA PHE A 84 0.30 -7.31 2.70
C PHE A 84 0.94 -8.65 2.36
N THR A 85 2.16 -8.92 2.84
CA THR A 85 2.80 -10.24 2.66
C THR A 85 1.94 -11.34 3.26
N ALA A 86 1.39 -11.14 4.47
CA ALA A 86 0.51 -12.10 5.12
C ALA A 86 -0.83 -12.27 4.36
N VAL A 87 -1.39 -11.20 3.77
CA VAL A 87 -2.57 -11.28 2.90
C VAL A 87 -2.26 -12.12 1.65
N TYR A 88 -1.20 -11.80 0.92
CA TYR A 88 -0.83 -12.53 -0.29
C TYR A 88 -0.37 -13.96 0.01
N PHE A 89 0.27 -14.22 1.16
CA PHE A 89 0.62 -15.57 1.61
C PHE A 89 -0.60 -16.49 1.71
N GLN A 90 -1.76 -15.97 2.10
CA GLN A 90 -2.99 -16.75 2.19
C GLN A 90 -3.64 -17.03 0.83
N VAL A 91 -3.36 -16.19 -0.18
CA VAL A 91 -4.06 -16.23 -1.48
C VAL A 91 -3.20 -16.86 -2.60
N LEU A 92 -1.88 -16.71 -2.53
CA LEU A 92 -0.97 -17.36 -3.48
C LEU A 92 -1.02 -18.87 -3.31
N GLN A 93 -1.19 -19.61 -4.42
CA GLN A 93 -1.31 -21.08 -4.39
C GLN A 93 0.05 -21.77 -4.34
N LEU A 94 1.04 -21.24 -5.04
CA LEU A 94 2.38 -21.83 -5.15
C LEU A 94 3.17 -21.70 -3.83
N ARG A 95 3.41 -22.83 -3.14
CA ARG A 95 4.13 -22.86 -1.87
C ARG A 95 5.52 -22.26 -1.94
N TRP A 96 6.29 -22.57 -2.99
CA TRP A 96 7.64 -22.05 -3.14
C TRP A 96 7.66 -20.53 -3.27
N LEU A 97 6.68 -19.95 -3.96
CA LEU A 97 6.54 -18.50 -4.15
C LEU A 97 6.20 -17.79 -2.82
N ARG A 98 5.35 -18.40 -1.99
CA ARG A 98 5.05 -17.89 -0.64
C ARG A 98 6.32 -17.75 0.20
N TRP A 99 7.11 -18.81 0.26
CA TRP A 99 8.35 -18.82 1.05
C TRP A 99 9.44 -17.94 0.45
N LEU A 100 9.51 -17.82 -0.88
CA LEU A 100 10.38 -16.85 -1.55
C LEU A 100 10.09 -15.43 -1.08
N PHE A 101 8.82 -15.01 -1.06
CA PHE A 101 8.45 -13.66 -0.62
C PHE A 101 8.69 -13.45 0.88
N VAL A 102 8.43 -14.44 1.71
CA VAL A 102 8.78 -14.38 3.14
C VAL A 102 10.29 -14.20 3.33
N GLY A 103 11.10 -14.93 2.58
CA GLY A 103 12.56 -14.77 2.59
C GLY A 103 13.02 -13.39 2.11
N LEU A 104 12.43 -12.86 1.03
CA LEU A 104 12.72 -11.51 0.53
C LEU A 104 12.34 -10.43 1.54
N VAL A 105 11.20 -10.58 2.22
CA VAL A 105 10.80 -9.67 3.30
C VAL A 105 11.78 -9.72 4.46
N ALA A 106 12.16 -10.92 4.91
CA ALA A 106 13.12 -11.09 6.00
C ALA A 106 14.48 -10.46 5.65
N LEU A 107 15.01 -10.74 4.45
CA LEU A 107 16.25 -10.14 3.97
C LEU A 107 16.15 -8.62 3.85
N GLY A 108 15.04 -8.12 3.35
CA GLY A 108 14.78 -6.67 3.24
C GLY A 108 14.72 -5.99 4.61
N LEU A 109 14.09 -6.60 5.60
CA LEU A 109 14.02 -6.07 6.96
C LEU A 109 15.41 -6.10 7.64
N LEU A 110 16.18 -7.19 7.48
CA LEU A 110 17.54 -7.27 7.97
C LEU A 110 18.45 -6.23 7.31
N GLY A 111 18.32 -6.05 5.97
CA GLY A 111 18.99 -4.97 5.26
C GLY A 111 18.64 -3.59 5.79
N GLY A 112 17.37 -3.36 6.13
CA GLY A 112 16.90 -2.12 6.74
C GLY A 112 17.52 -1.87 8.11
N VAL A 113 17.65 -2.89 8.96
CA VAL A 113 18.35 -2.80 10.25
C VAL A 113 19.83 -2.46 10.02
N TYR A 114 20.49 -3.13 9.09
CA TYR A 114 21.89 -2.86 8.74
C TYR A 114 22.10 -1.42 8.27
N VAL A 115 21.21 -0.94 7.38
CA VAL A 115 21.23 0.46 6.90
C VAL A 115 21.03 1.44 8.05
N GLY A 116 20.08 1.16 8.95
CA GLY A 116 19.81 2.00 10.12
C GLY A 116 20.97 2.12 11.11
N LEU A 117 21.82 1.10 11.18
CA LEU A 117 23.03 1.12 12.01
C LEU A 117 24.22 1.89 11.38
N ARG A 118 24.18 2.12 10.07
CA ARG A 118 25.30 2.66 9.30
C ARG A 118 25.02 4.06 8.69
N GLN A 119 23.76 4.38 8.48
CA GLN A 119 23.35 5.53 7.68
C GLN A 119 22.40 6.47 8.45
N GLU A 120 22.21 7.68 7.91
CA GLU A 120 21.26 8.65 8.46
C GLU A 120 19.79 8.17 8.29
N MET A 121 18.91 8.61 9.20
CA MET A 121 17.49 8.26 9.21
C MET A 121 16.77 8.57 7.88
N GLY A 122 17.17 9.60 7.14
CA GLY A 122 16.59 9.94 5.85
C GLY A 122 16.81 8.87 4.78
N PHE A 123 18.02 8.31 4.72
CA PHE A 123 18.35 7.22 3.80
C PHE A 123 17.60 5.94 4.16
N MET A 124 17.50 5.63 5.43
CA MET A 124 16.74 4.49 5.93
C MET A 124 15.26 4.57 5.53
N MET A 125 14.64 5.74 5.58
CA MET A 125 13.25 5.94 5.14
C MET A 125 13.09 5.67 3.65
N THR A 126 13.99 6.18 2.81
CA THR A 126 13.99 5.93 1.36
C THR A 126 14.14 4.45 1.05
N TYR A 127 15.05 3.76 1.76
CA TYR A 127 15.24 2.32 1.65
C TYR A 127 13.93 1.56 1.94
N PHE A 128 13.29 1.78 3.08
CA PHE A 128 12.04 1.10 3.44
C PHE A 128 10.90 1.38 2.47
N ARG A 129 10.80 2.57 1.94
CA ARG A 129 9.78 2.91 0.93
C ARG A 129 10.04 2.20 -0.40
N THR A 130 11.28 2.20 -0.87
CA THR A 130 11.65 1.50 -2.11
C THR A 130 11.42 -0.01 -1.97
N LEU A 131 11.87 -0.61 -0.86
CA LEU A 131 11.63 -2.01 -0.54
C LEU A 131 10.13 -2.32 -0.52
N GLN A 132 9.32 -1.50 0.15
CA GLN A 132 7.88 -1.66 0.19
C GLN A 132 7.28 -1.64 -1.22
N CYS A 133 7.59 -0.64 -2.03
CA CYS A 133 7.04 -0.52 -3.37
C CYS A 133 7.42 -1.71 -4.25
N GLY A 134 8.69 -2.12 -4.22
CA GLY A 134 9.19 -3.25 -5.00
C GLY A 134 8.55 -4.58 -4.57
N LEU A 135 8.58 -4.89 -3.28
CA LEU A 135 8.00 -6.13 -2.76
C LEU A 135 6.49 -6.22 -2.99
N LEU A 136 5.75 -5.14 -2.71
CA LEU A 136 4.30 -5.17 -2.87
C LEU A 136 3.86 -5.17 -4.34
N ALA A 137 4.62 -4.52 -5.24
CA ALA A 137 4.39 -4.63 -6.67
C ALA A 137 4.66 -6.06 -7.17
N ALA A 138 5.76 -6.68 -6.73
CA ALA A 138 6.09 -8.06 -7.10
C ALA A 138 5.03 -9.07 -6.59
N LEU A 139 4.55 -8.92 -5.36
CA LEU A 139 3.44 -9.72 -4.81
C LEU A 139 2.15 -9.56 -5.62
N ALA A 140 1.80 -8.31 -5.99
CA ALA A 140 0.63 -8.02 -6.79
C ALA A 140 0.75 -8.62 -8.20
N LEU A 141 1.92 -8.51 -8.85
CA LEU A 141 2.19 -9.12 -10.16
C LEU A 141 2.13 -10.65 -10.10
N ALA A 142 2.74 -11.26 -9.09
CA ALA A 142 2.71 -12.71 -8.90
C ALA A 142 1.28 -13.24 -8.74
N TYR A 143 0.42 -12.52 -8.02
CA TYR A 143 -0.99 -12.85 -7.90
C TYR A 143 -1.75 -12.67 -9.23
N LEU A 144 -1.51 -11.58 -9.95
CA LEU A 144 -2.15 -11.35 -11.26
C LEU A 144 -1.70 -12.37 -12.30
N GLU A 145 -0.44 -12.79 -12.28
CA GLU A 145 0.05 -13.88 -13.12
C GLU A 145 -0.66 -15.20 -12.80
N GLN A 146 -0.76 -15.57 -11.52
CA GLN A 146 -1.53 -16.75 -11.11
C GLN A 146 -2.98 -16.67 -11.62
N LEU A 147 -3.62 -15.51 -11.48
CA LEU A 147 -4.99 -15.28 -11.91
C LEU A 147 -5.16 -15.37 -13.44
N SER A 148 -4.13 -15.00 -14.21
CA SER A 148 -4.14 -15.11 -15.67
C SER A 148 -4.01 -16.56 -16.17
N ARG A 149 -3.30 -17.39 -15.41
CA ARG A 149 -3.16 -18.83 -15.71
C ARG A 149 -4.42 -19.63 -15.38
N GLU A 150 -5.09 -19.26 -14.29
CA GLU A 150 -6.31 -19.91 -13.82
C GLU A 150 -7.40 -18.84 -13.64
N PRO A 151 -8.04 -18.40 -14.72
CA PRO A 151 -9.05 -17.35 -14.64
C PRO A 151 -10.24 -17.83 -13.78
N PRO A 152 -10.69 -17.02 -12.81
CA PRO A 152 -11.83 -17.37 -11.98
C PRO A 152 -13.10 -17.46 -12.82
N VAL A 153 -14.00 -18.36 -12.45
CA VAL A 153 -15.34 -18.43 -13.03
C VAL A 153 -16.09 -17.15 -12.69
N GLY A 154 -16.09 -16.18 -13.59
CA GLY A 154 -16.77 -14.89 -13.42
C GLY A 154 -15.98 -13.68 -13.92
N ARG A 155 -16.55 -12.48 -13.69
CA ARG A 155 -15.90 -11.24 -14.12
C ARG A 155 -14.78 -10.86 -13.15
N LEU A 156 -13.54 -10.74 -13.64
CA LEU A 156 -12.34 -10.32 -12.88
C LEU A 156 -12.56 -9.09 -11.99
N ARG A 157 -13.33 -8.12 -12.50
CA ARG A 157 -13.64 -6.90 -11.76
C ARG A 157 -14.41 -7.11 -10.43
N HIS A 158 -14.96 -8.31 -10.21
CA HIS A 158 -15.66 -8.64 -8.96
C HIS A 158 -14.78 -9.40 -7.97
N ASN A 159 -13.56 -9.78 -8.38
CA ASN A 159 -12.59 -10.40 -7.48
C ASN A 159 -11.94 -9.32 -6.61
N PRO A 160 -12.11 -9.34 -5.28
CA PRO A 160 -11.56 -8.32 -4.39
C PRO A 160 -10.02 -8.30 -4.40
N MET A 161 -9.37 -9.46 -4.52
CA MET A 161 -7.91 -9.52 -4.56
C MET A 161 -7.33 -9.01 -5.88
N PHE A 162 -8.06 -9.16 -7.00
CA PHE A 162 -7.70 -8.51 -8.27
C PHE A 162 -7.69 -6.98 -8.12
N LEU A 163 -8.74 -6.42 -7.54
CA LEU A 163 -8.83 -4.97 -7.31
C LEU A 163 -7.72 -4.47 -6.39
N LEU A 164 -7.42 -5.21 -5.32
CA LEU A 164 -6.31 -4.89 -4.42
C LEU A 164 -4.96 -4.90 -5.16
N SER A 165 -4.71 -5.91 -6.00
CA SER A 165 -3.47 -6.02 -6.75
C SER A 165 -3.30 -4.89 -7.76
N VAL A 166 -4.37 -4.51 -8.47
CA VAL A 166 -4.36 -3.34 -9.35
C VAL A 166 -4.11 -2.05 -8.56
N ALA A 167 -4.81 -1.87 -7.44
CA ALA A 167 -4.61 -0.73 -6.56
C ALA A 167 -3.16 -0.59 -6.10
N GLN A 168 -2.55 -1.72 -5.68
CA GLN A 168 -1.17 -1.76 -5.22
C GLN A 168 -0.17 -1.42 -6.33
N LEU A 169 -0.40 -1.91 -7.55
CA LEU A 169 0.47 -1.58 -8.70
C LEU A 169 0.40 -0.09 -9.05
N VAL A 170 -0.81 0.48 -9.12
CA VAL A 170 -0.99 1.92 -9.39
C VAL A 170 -0.29 2.77 -8.33
N TYR A 171 -0.46 2.41 -7.06
CA TYR A 171 0.20 3.11 -5.96
C TYR A 171 1.72 2.97 -6.01
N SER A 172 2.23 1.76 -6.26
CA SER A 172 3.68 1.52 -6.36
C SER A 172 4.30 2.28 -7.54
N ALA A 173 3.65 2.29 -8.70
CA ALA A 173 4.12 3.02 -9.87
C ALA A 173 4.22 4.53 -9.60
N GLY A 174 3.16 5.14 -9.05
CA GLY A 174 3.18 6.57 -8.69
C GLY A 174 4.22 6.90 -7.63
N THR A 175 4.45 5.99 -6.67
CA THR A 175 5.44 6.18 -5.62
C THR A 175 6.87 6.01 -6.15
N VAL A 176 7.14 5.03 -7.02
CA VAL A 176 8.48 4.84 -7.62
C VAL A 176 8.87 6.03 -8.47
N VAL A 177 7.96 6.56 -9.29
CA VAL A 177 8.22 7.79 -10.07
C VAL A 177 8.67 8.92 -9.16
N PHE A 178 8.00 9.10 -8.02
CA PHE A 178 8.38 10.10 -7.03
C PHE A 178 9.81 9.88 -6.50
N PHE A 179 10.19 8.66 -6.11
CA PHE A 179 11.52 8.38 -5.54
C PHE A 179 12.65 8.29 -6.57
N SER A 180 12.32 8.16 -7.88
CA SER A 180 13.33 8.22 -8.95
C SER A 180 13.83 9.63 -9.22
N LEU A 181 13.13 10.64 -8.70
CA LEU A 181 13.53 12.03 -8.81
C LEU A 181 14.53 12.37 -7.71
N ASP A 182 15.64 13.03 -8.06
CA ASP A 182 16.68 13.41 -7.12
C ASP A 182 16.21 14.56 -6.21
N PHE A 183 15.67 14.21 -5.02
CA PHE A 183 15.12 15.18 -4.07
C PHE A 183 16.16 16.10 -3.46
N THR A 184 17.43 15.72 -3.48
CA THR A 184 18.51 16.53 -2.88
C THR A 184 18.70 17.83 -3.62
N LYS A 185 18.32 17.86 -4.92
CA LYS A 185 18.42 19.03 -5.80
C LYS A 185 17.11 19.76 -6.01
N ALA A 186 15.98 19.19 -5.58
CA ALA A 186 14.68 19.79 -5.79
C ALA A 186 14.38 20.88 -4.77
N SER A 187 13.79 22.01 -5.22
CA SER A 187 13.28 23.03 -4.32
C SER A 187 12.11 22.53 -3.48
N VAL A 188 11.81 23.19 -2.35
CA VAL A 188 10.66 22.86 -1.48
C VAL A 188 9.33 22.85 -2.27
N ALA A 189 9.18 23.80 -3.21
CA ALA A 189 7.99 23.86 -4.06
C ALA A 189 7.89 22.66 -5.02
N GLN A 190 9.00 22.25 -5.63
CA GLN A 190 9.03 21.06 -6.49
C GLN A 190 8.70 19.79 -5.70
N ASN A 191 9.26 19.63 -4.49
CA ASN A 191 8.95 18.51 -3.64
C ASN A 191 7.45 18.42 -3.32
N LYS A 192 6.79 19.56 -3.03
CA LYS A 192 5.34 19.59 -2.79
C LYS A 192 4.54 19.16 -4.02
N ILE A 193 4.92 19.62 -5.22
CA ILE A 193 4.27 19.23 -6.48
C ILE A 193 4.41 17.72 -6.73
N TYR A 194 5.60 17.16 -6.50
CA TYR A 194 5.83 15.72 -6.64
C TYR A 194 5.01 14.91 -5.63
N PHE A 195 4.84 15.41 -4.40
CA PHE A 195 3.91 14.82 -3.44
C PHE A 195 2.47 14.78 -3.95
N GLY A 196 2.05 15.71 -4.79
CA GLY A 196 0.75 15.70 -5.46
C GLY A 196 0.53 14.45 -6.32
N VAL A 197 1.56 13.98 -7.03
CA VAL A 197 1.48 12.75 -7.84
C VAL A 197 1.26 11.52 -6.93
N VAL A 198 1.99 11.44 -5.83
CA VAL A 198 1.81 10.36 -4.83
C VAL A 198 0.41 10.43 -4.21
N ALA A 199 -0.10 11.64 -3.96
CA ALA A 199 -1.43 11.83 -3.40
C ALA A 199 -2.53 11.35 -4.36
N ILE A 200 -2.42 11.61 -5.66
CA ILE A 200 -3.35 11.08 -6.67
C ILE A 200 -3.33 9.56 -6.68
N SER A 201 -2.14 8.95 -6.71
CA SER A 201 -1.98 7.49 -6.66
C SER A 201 -2.57 6.89 -5.37
N GLY A 202 -2.42 7.59 -4.24
CA GLY A 202 -3.00 7.22 -2.97
C GLY A 202 -4.53 7.34 -2.93
N LEU A 203 -5.11 8.36 -3.57
CA LEU A 203 -6.56 8.49 -3.72
C LEU A 203 -7.15 7.34 -4.54
N ILE A 204 -6.51 7.00 -5.68
CA ILE A 204 -6.91 5.85 -6.51
C ILE A 204 -6.80 4.55 -5.70
N PHE A 205 -5.72 4.39 -4.93
CA PHE A 205 -5.54 3.23 -4.05
C PHE A 205 -6.68 3.12 -3.02
N ASN A 206 -7.01 4.18 -2.31
CA ASN A 206 -8.08 4.19 -1.31
C ASN A 206 -9.45 3.94 -1.92
N TYR A 207 -9.71 4.46 -3.12
CA TYR A 207 -10.92 4.17 -3.89
C TYR A 207 -11.03 2.68 -4.25
N LEU A 208 -9.98 2.10 -4.84
CA LEU A 208 -9.95 0.69 -5.22
C LEU A 208 -10.00 -0.23 -3.99
N LEU A 209 -9.38 0.17 -2.88
CA LEU A 209 -9.47 -0.52 -1.60
C LEU A 209 -10.90 -0.52 -1.06
N THR A 210 -11.60 0.59 -1.18
CA THR A 210 -13.03 0.67 -0.84
C THR A 210 -13.86 -0.30 -1.68
N LEU A 211 -13.61 -0.34 -2.99
CA LEU A 211 -14.27 -1.30 -3.88
C LEU A 211 -13.93 -2.76 -3.52
N THR A 212 -12.70 -3.02 -3.09
CA THR A 212 -12.28 -4.34 -2.58
C THR A 212 -13.16 -4.78 -1.42
N PHE A 213 -13.37 -3.92 -0.42
CA PHE A 213 -14.23 -4.22 0.74
C PHE A 213 -15.72 -4.31 0.37
N LEU A 214 -16.19 -3.49 -0.56
CA LEU A 214 -17.59 -3.56 -1.01
C LEU A 214 -17.92 -4.84 -1.77
N ARG A 215 -16.93 -5.43 -2.45
CA ARG A 215 -17.10 -6.66 -3.26
C ARG A 215 -16.70 -7.94 -2.53
N ALA A 216 -16.04 -7.82 -1.38
CA ALA A 216 -15.73 -8.97 -0.54
C ALA A 216 -17.02 -9.63 -0.03
N ARG A 217 -17.19 -10.93 -0.36
CA ARG A 217 -18.33 -11.75 0.07
C ARG A 217 -17.83 -12.98 0.83
N PRO A 218 -18.59 -13.51 1.81
CA PRO A 218 -18.18 -14.67 2.61
C PRO A 218 -17.97 -15.94 1.77
N ASN A 219 -18.71 -16.08 0.67
CA ASN A 219 -18.71 -17.22 -0.25
C ASN A 219 -18.07 -16.89 -1.60
N GLY A 220 -17.12 -15.98 -1.64
CA GLY A 220 -16.39 -15.66 -2.87
C GLY A 220 -15.55 -16.84 -3.36
N PRO A 221 -15.13 -16.86 -4.65
CA PRO A 221 -14.35 -17.95 -5.24
C PRO A 221 -13.04 -18.26 -4.51
N GLU A 222 -12.56 -17.36 -3.66
CA GLU A 222 -11.39 -17.55 -2.79
C GLU A 222 -11.59 -18.68 -1.76
N THR A 223 -12.82 -18.89 -1.28
CA THR A 223 -13.12 -19.92 -0.28
C THR A 223 -13.16 -21.33 -0.91
N GLN A 224 -13.44 -21.42 -2.22
CA GLN A 224 -13.49 -22.69 -2.92
C GLN A 224 -12.10 -23.23 -3.29
N ALA A 225 -11.10 -22.37 -3.49
CA ALA A 225 -9.74 -22.78 -3.79
C ALA A 225 -9.05 -23.49 -2.61
N THR A 226 -9.42 -23.12 -1.38
CA THR A 226 -8.85 -23.71 -0.15
C THR A 226 -9.55 -25.01 0.28
N SER A 227 -10.73 -25.32 -0.25
CA SER A 227 -11.52 -26.48 0.12
C SER A 227 -11.35 -27.69 -0.83
N ARG A 228 -10.46 -27.64 -1.84
CA ARG A 228 -10.09 -28.85 -2.59
C ARG A 228 -9.22 -29.72 -1.69
N PRO A 229 -9.72 -30.85 -1.17
CA PRO A 229 -8.89 -31.83 -0.50
C PRO A 229 -7.86 -32.33 -1.51
N GLY A 230 -6.61 -32.37 -1.10
CA GLY A 230 -5.52 -32.85 -1.92
C GLY A 230 -5.81 -34.26 -2.42
N SER A 231 -5.97 -34.37 -3.73
CA SER A 231 -5.80 -35.61 -4.49
C SER A 231 -4.39 -35.65 -5.01
#